data_8d83c9feb7dcb73093d2c2a58af463d0
#
_entry.id   8d83c9feb7dcb73093d2c2a58af463d0
#
_cell.length_a   1.000
_cell.length_b   1.000
_cell.length_c   1.000
_cell.angle_alpha   90.00
_cell.angle_beta   90.00
_cell.angle_gamma   90.00
#
_symmetry.space_group_name_H-M   'P 1'
#
loop_
_entity.id
_entity.type
_entity.pdbx_description
1 polymer ?
#
loop_
_entity_poly.entity_id
_entity_poly.type
_entity_poly.pdbx_seq_one_letter_code
_entity_poly.pdbx_strand_id
1 'polypeptide(L)'
;AISRVSNYVNVRTEPNTSSGIVGKIYNNCAATILKTVDGEGGKWYHIQSGSVTGYIKAQYFVTGEEASKIAREVGTTYAKVTNTSTLRLRETPSLEGKTLDLLSADAEYEVIGEEGDFAKISVDNDLVGYVYKDYITTQVDFKQAVSVAEEQQQKAEEEKLKQEANAAIENLEQVKKKAEEESRAAETTAAAKETTKAPETSYSGTIE
;
A
#
# COMPACT_ATOMS: atom_id res chain seq x y z
N ALA A 1 12.49 -21.83 0.15
CA ALA A 1 12.46 -21.66 1.62
C ALA A 1 11.61 -20.45 2.01
N ILE A 2 11.04 -20.48 3.20
CA ILE A 2 10.26 -19.38 3.78
C ILE A 2 10.92 -18.95 5.08
N SER A 3 11.11 -17.65 5.27
CA SER A 3 11.69 -17.08 6.48
C SER A 3 10.75 -17.14 7.68
N ARG A 4 11.27 -17.45 8.85
CA ARG A 4 10.57 -17.48 10.14
C ARG A 4 11.34 -16.64 11.15
N VAL A 5 10.98 -15.39 11.24
CA VAL A 5 11.65 -14.39 12.09
C VAL A 5 10.59 -13.55 12.80
N SER A 6 10.91 -13.02 13.98
CA SER A 6 9.95 -12.21 14.75
C SER A 6 9.68 -10.85 14.11
N ASN A 7 10.68 -10.24 13.50
CA ASN A 7 10.57 -8.97 12.80
C ASN A 7 11.34 -9.06 11.48
N TYR A 8 12.66 -8.86 11.52
CA TYR A 8 13.54 -9.04 10.36
C TYR A 8 14.90 -9.59 10.79
N VAL A 9 15.64 -10.10 9.81
CA VAL A 9 17.05 -10.49 9.94
C VAL A 9 17.84 -9.90 8.77
N ASN A 10 19.09 -9.47 9.04
CA ASN A 10 19.97 -8.94 8.01
C ASN A 10 20.47 -10.06 7.10
N VAL A 11 20.42 -9.82 5.79
CA VAL A 11 21.13 -10.59 4.77
C VAL A 11 22.49 -9.95 4.58
N ARG A 12 23.57 -10.75 4.55
CA ARG A 12 24.95 -10.29 4.64
C ARG A 12 25.78 -10.66 3.44
N THR A 13 26.90 -9.95 3.25
CA THR A 13 27.84 -10.22 2.16
C THR A 13 28.61 -11.54 2.35
N GLU A 14 28.80 -11.99 3.61
CA GLU A 14 29.54 -13.21 3.97
C GLU A 14 28.83 -13.95 5.11
N PRO A 15 29.12 -15.26 5.33
CA PRO A 15 28.45 -16.06 6.36
C PRO A 15 28.98 -15.77 7.78
N ASN A 16 28.97 -14.53 8.19
CA ASN A 16 29.34 -14.05 9.54
C ASN A 16 28.52 -12.79 9.92
N THR A 17 28.48 -12.49 11.21
CA THR A 17 27.68 -11.40 11.77
C THR A 17 28.37 -10.03 11.71
N SER A 18 29.65 -9.97 11.35
CA SER A 18 30.43 -8.73 11.23
C SER A 18 30.49 -8.19 9.78
N SER A 19 30.12 -9.00 8.79
CA SER A 19 30.15 -8.60 7.38
C SER A 19 29.07 -7.59 7.01
N GLY A 20 29.22 -6.96 5.84
CA GLY A 20 28.30 -5.94 5.32
C GLY A 20 26.86 -6.46 5.19
N ILE A 21 25.90 -5.55 5.30
CA ILE A 21 24.47 -5.82 5.14
C ILE A 21 24.08 -5.46 3.71
N VAL A 22 23.47 -6.40 2.97
CA VAL A 22 22.96 -6.19 1.61
C VAL A 22 21.46 -6.00 1.58
N GLY A 23 20.75 -6.42 2.63
CA GLY A 23 19.31 -6.26 2.74
C GLY A 23 18.77 -6.83 4.05
N LYS A 24 17.45 -6.79 4.17
CA LYS A 24 16.69 -7.35 5.29
C LYS A 24 15.65 -8.32 4.77
N ILE A 25 15.46 -9.44 5.49
CA ILE A 25 14.37 -10.36 5.24
C ILE A 25 13.42 -10.34 6.43
N TYR A 26 12.14 -10.15 6.12
CA TYR A 26 11.06 -10.11 7.11
C TYR A 26 10.42 -11.49 7.25
N ASN A 27 9.49 -11.63 8.18
CA ASN A 27 8.76 -12.88 8.38
C ASN A 27 7.93 -13.24 7.13
N ASN A 28 7.84 -14.53 6.84
CA ASN A 28 7.09 -15.10 5.71
C ASN A 28 7.57 -14.64 4.31
N CYS A 29 8.81 -14.18 4.20
CA CYS A 29 9.41 -13.91 2.90
C CYS A 29 9.93 -15.20 2.26
N ALA A 30 9.75 -15.31 0.93
CA ALA A 30 10.31 -16.40 0.15
C ALA A 30 11.76 -16.13 -0.26
N ALA A 31 12.57 -17.18 -0.26
CA ALA A 31 13.93 -17.14 -0.76
C ALA A 31 14.30 -18.46 -1.45
N THR A 32 15.10 -18.34 -2.51
CA THR A 32 15.77 -19.48 -3.14
C THR A 32 17.08 -19.73 -2.45
N ILE A 33 17.32 -20.94 -1.93
CA ILE A 33 18.59 -21.35 -1.39
C ILE A 33 19.51 -21.74 -2.56
N LEU A 34 20.56 -20.97 -2.76
CA LEU A 34 21.56 -21.23 -3.81
C LEU A 34 22.60 -22.27 -3.34
N LYS A 35 23.00 -22.18 -2.08
CA LYS A 35 23.91 -23.17 -1.44
C LYS A 35 23.84 -23.07 0.08
N THR A 36 24.25 -24.15 0.74
CA THR A 36 24.49 -24.20 2.19
C THR A 36 25.99 -24.16 2.46
N VAL A 37 26.42 -23.34 3.40
CA VAL A 37 27.82 -23.19 3.80
C VAL A 37 27.94 -23.24 5.32
N ASP A 38 29.13 -23.58 5.80
CA ASP A 38 29.49 -23.38 7.20
C ASP A 38 29.95 -21.94 7.40
N GLY A 39 29.53 -21.32 8.49
CA GLY A 39 29.84 -19.95 8.82
C GLY A 39 29.85 -19.73 10.33
N GLU A 40 29.85 -18.48 10.74
CA GLU A 40 29.86 -18.10 12.14
C GLU A 40 28.67 -18.64 12.92
N GLY A 41 28.92 -19.52 13.89
CA GLY A 41 27.88 -20.06 14.75
C GLY A 41 26.96 -21.08 14.10
N GLY A 42 27.39 -21.74 13.00
CA GLY A 42 26.66 -22.85 12.37
C GLY A 42 26.45 -22.74 10.87
N LYS A 43 25.34 -23.32 10.40
CA LYS A 43 25.00 -23.33 8.97
C LYS A 43 24.40 -22.01 8.52
N TRP A 44 24.82 -21.60 7.34
CA TRP A 44 24.33 -20.43 6.62
C TRP A 44 23.82 -20.83 5.26
N TYR A 45 22.79 -20.15 4.81
CA TYR A 45 22.31 -20.23 3.42
C TYR A 45 22.80 -19.03 2.63
N HIS A 46 23.35 -19.28 1.47
CA HIS A 46 23.46 -18.27 0.41
C HIS A 46 22.14 -18.26 -0.32
N ILE A 47 21.42 -17.15 -0.26
CA ILE A 47 20.05 -17.03 -0.76
C ILE A 47 19.94 -15.97 -1.84
N GLN A 48 18.85 -16.08 -2.62
CA GLN A 48 18.30 -15.00 -3.43
C GLN A 48 16.85 -14.83 -3.05
N SER A 49 16.45 -13.57 -2.75
CA SER A 49 15.08 -13.18 -2.43
C SER A 49 14.84 -11.80 -3.05
N GLY A 50 14.05 -11.76 -4.14
CA GLY A 50 13.92 -10.57 -4.96
C GLY A 50 15.26 -10.09 -5.53
N SER A 51 15.55 -8.82 -5.32
CA SER A 51 16.81 -8.17 -5.70
C SER A 51 17.99 -8.50 -4.78
N VAL A 52 17.72 -9.10 -3.60
CA VAL A 52 18.73 -9.36 -2.56
C VAL A 52 19.38 -10.72 -2.75
N THR A 53 20.70 -10.74 -2.85
CA THR A 53 21.53 -11.97 -2.82
C THR A 53 22.56 -11.84 -1.71
N GLY A 54 22.68 -12.87 -0.87
CA GLY A 54 23.63 -12.85 0.25
C GLY A 54 23.46 -14.01 1.21
N TYR A 55 24.06 -13.89 2.37
CA TYR A 55 24.14 -14.96 3.38
C TYR A 55 23.24 -14.65 4.59
N ILE A 56 22.60 -15.70 5.11
CA ILE A 56 21.77 -15.64 6.30
C ILE A 56 21.84 -16.98 7.05
N LYS A 57 21.74 -16.94 8.39
CA LYS A 57 21.74 -18.18 9.17
C LYS A 57 20.57 -19.08 8.80
N ALA A 58 20.85 -20.37 8.60
CA ALA A 58 19.86 -21.36 8.18
C ALA A 58 18.69 -21.51 9.16
N GLN A 59 18.93 -21.26 10.46
CA GLN A 59 17.91 -21.33 11.50
C GLN A 59 16.72 -20.39 11.32
N TYR A 60 16.84 -19.36 10.47
CA TYR A 60 15.78 -18.41 10.19
C TYR A 60 14.85 -18.83 9.06
N PHE A 61 15.06 -20.05 8.54
CA PHE A 61 14.24 -20.57 7.43
C PHE A 61 13.65 -21.92 7.75
N VAL A 62 12.46 -22.14 7.21
CA VAL A 62 11.89 -23.47 7.02
C VAL A 62 12.03 -23.89 5.57
N THR A 63 12.17 -25.18 5.34
CA THR A 63 12.37 -25.79 4.02
C THR A 63 11.47 -27.02 3.86
N GLY A 64 11.43 -27.59 2.65
CA GLY A 64 10.68 -28.82 2.37
C GLY A 64 9.16 -28.64 2.53
N GLU A 65 8.50 -29.64 3.06
CA GLU A 65 7.03 -29.70 3.17
C GLU A 65 6.45 -28.60 4.08
N GLU A 66 7.16 -28.28 5.15
CA GLU A 66 6.75 -27.20 6.07
C GLU A 66 6.74 -25.84 5.35
N ALA A 67 7.79 -25.54 4.57
CA ALA A 67 7.84 -24.35 3.77
C ALA A 67 6.73 -24.32 2.71
N SER A 68 6.43 -25.46 2.09
CA SER A 68 5.35 -25.56 1.09
C SER A 68 3.97 -25.34 1.70
N LYS A 69 3.75 -25.79 2.94
CA LYS A 69 2.50 -25.54 3.67
C LYS A 69 2.33 -24.05 3.98
N ILE A 70 3.36 -23.41 4.53
CA ILE A 70 3.34 -21.98 4.84
C ILE A 70 3.18 -21.15 3.55
N ALA A 71 3.88 -21.53 2.47
CA ALA A 71 3.77 -20.83 1.18
C ALA A 71 2.33 -20.75 0.66
N ARG A 72 1.53 -21.80 0.85
CA ARG A 72 0.09 -21.79 0.46
C ARG A 72 -0.75 -20.82 1.30
N GLU A 73 -0.34 -20.56 2.53
CA GLU A 73 -1.05 -19.69 3.46
C GLU A 73 -0.67 -18.21 3.29
N VAL A 74 0.59 -17.94 2.89
CA VAL A 74 1.14 -16.57 2.87
C VAL A 74 1.34 -16.00 1.46
N GLY A 75 1.21 -16.82 0.44
CA GLY A 75 1.29 -16.39 -0.96
C GLY A 75 0.03 -15.65 -1.38
N THR A 76 0.20 -14.56 -2.11
CA THR A 76 -0.91 -13.87 -2.78
C THR A 76 -1.01 -14.36 -4.22
N THR A 77 -2.18 -14.84 -4.61
CA THR A 77 -2.42 -15.30 -5.98
C THR A 77 -2.91 -14.14 -6.83
N TYR A 78 -2.26 -13.90 -7.95
CA TYR A 78 -2.69 -12.94 -8.96
C TYR A 78 -3.12 -13.65 -10.23
N ALA A 79 -4.17 -13.13 -10.86
CA ALA A 79 -4.64 -13.55 -12.16
C ALA A 79 -4.27 -12.51 -13.21
N LYS A 80 -3.78 -12.95 -14.35
CA LYS A 80 -3.58 -12.13 -15.54
C LYS A 80 -4.49 -12.64 -16.65
N VAL A 81 -5.20 -11.73 -17.30
CA VAL A 81 -6.06 -12.07 -18.43
C VAL A 81 -5.22 -12.52 -19.62
N THR A 82 -5.59 -13.64 -20.22
CA THR A 82 -4.91 -14.25 -21.35
C THR A 82 -5.90 -14.61 -22.46
N ASN A 83 -5.41 -14.77 -23.67
CA ASN A 83 -6.20 -15.16 -24.85
C ASN A 83 -7.32 -14.17 -25.25
N THR A 84 -7.42 -13.03 -24.61
CA THR A 84 -8.35 -11.95 -24.93
C THR A 84 -7.77 -10.62 -24.47
N SER A 85 -8.18 -9.51 -25.07
CA SER A 85 -7.78 -8.16 -24.63
C SER A 85 -8.54 -7.68 -23.41
N THR A 86 -9.75 -8.20 -23.21
CA THR A 86 -10.63 -7.84 -22.09
C THR A 86 -11.40 -9.06 -21.60
N LEU A 87 -11.65 -9.16 -20.31
CA LEU A 87 -12.41 -10.22 -19.69
C LEU A 87 -13.52 -9.63 -18.80
N ARG A 88 -14.73 -10.18 -18.91
CA ARG A 88 -15.87 -9.71 -18.10
C ARG A 88 -15.71 -10.14 -16.65
N LEU A 89 -15.72 -9.16 -15.74
CA LEU A 89 -15.95 -9.37 -14.31
C LEU A 89 -17.45 -9.49 -14.06
N ARG A 90 -17.89 -10.56 -13.43
CA ARG A 90 -19.31 -10.88 -13.25
C ARG A 90 -19.69 -10.85 -11.78
N GLU A 91 -20.95 -10.54 -11.52
CA GLU A 91 -21.53 -10.52 -10.18
C GLU A 91 -21.63 -11.92 -9.55
N THR A 92 -21.84 -12.94 -10.37
CA THR A 92 -22.00 -14.34 -9.94
C THR A 92 -21.08 -15.25 -10.75
N PRO A 93 -20.70 -16.44 -10.22
CA PRO A 93 -19.86 -17.43 -10.91
C PRO A 93 -20.66 -18.17 -12.01
N SER A 94 -21.14 -17.42 -12.98
CA SER A 94 -21.93 -17.91 -14.11
C SER A 94 -21.63 -17.10 -15.37
N LEU A 95 -21.65 -17.77 -16.54
CA LEU A 95 -21.50 -17.09 -17.84
C LEU A 95 -22.65 -16.14 -18.15
N GLU A 96 -23.81 -16.32 -17.51
CA GLU A 96 -25.00 -15.46 -17.62
C GLU A 96 -25.03 -14.36 -16.53
N GLY A 97 -24.12 -14.41 -15.57
CA GLY A 97 -24.00 -13.42 -14.50
C GLY A 97 -23.83 -12.01 -15.07
N LYS A 98 -24.47 -11.04 -14.42
CA LYS A 98 -24.39 -9.62 -14.79
C LYS A 98 -22.91 -9.17 -14.83
N THR A 99 -22.53 -8.48 -15.90
CA THR A 99 -21.20 -7.88 -16.02
C THR A 99 -21.11 -6.66 -15.12
N LEU A 100 -20.12 -6.66 -14.22
CA LEU A 100 -19.79 -5.55 -13.33
C LEU A 100 -18.78 -4.62 -13.99
N ASP A 101 -17.75 -5.21 -14.64
CA ASP A 101 -16.65 -4.47 -15.26
C ASP A 101 -15.98 -5.31 -16.37
N LEU A 102 -15.04 -4.68 -17.08
CA LEU A 102 -14.19 -5.30 -18.09
C LEU A 102 -12.73 -5.20 -17.67
N LEU A 103 -12.12 -6.36 -17.35
CA LEU A 103 -10.73 -6.46 -16.95
C LEU A 103 -9.79 -6.41 -18.16
N SER A 104 -8.72 -5.63 -18.06
CA SER A 104 -7.69 -5.53 -19.09
C SER A 104 -6.66 -6.66 -18.99
N ALA A 105 -6.10 -7.08 -20.13
CA ALA A 105 -4.98 -8.03 -20.19
C ALA A 105 -3.64 -7.41 -19.70
N ASP A 106 -3.56 -6.08 -19.58
CA ASP A 106 -2.34 -5.37 -19.18
C ASP A 106 -2.17 -5.25 -17.66
N ALA A 107 -3.17 -5.68 -16.88
CA ALA A 107 -3.17 -5.61 -15.43
C ALA A 107 -3.18 -6.99 -14.77
N GLU A 108 -2.73 -7.03 -13.53
CA GLU A 108 -2.81 -8.19 -12.64
C GLU A 108 -3.85 -7.93 -11.57
N TYR A 109 -4.63 -8.95 -11.23
CA TYR A 109 -5.77 -8.86 -10.33
C TYR A 109 -5.63 -9.90 -9.22
N GLU A 110 -5.86 -9.51 -7.98
CA GLU A 110 -5.77 -10.44 -6.85
C GLU A 110 -6.91 -11.47 -6.89
N VAL A 111 -6.56 -12.75 -6.80
CA VAL A 111 -7.51 -13.86 -6.65
C VAL A 111 -7.75 -14.10 -5.17
N ILE A 112 -8.96 -13.83 -4.72
CA ILE A 112 -9.38 -13.96 -3.32
C ILE A 112 -10.20 -15.22 -3.04
N GLY A 113 -10.46 -16.04 -4.06
CA GLY A 113 -11.18 -17.29 -3.93
C GLY A 113 -11.47 -17.94 -5.27
N GLU A 114 -12.09 -19.12 -5.23
CA GLU A 114 -12.50 -19.87 -6.41
C GLU A 114 -13.85 -20.52 -6.18
N GLU A 115 -14.67 -20.59 -7.23
CA GLU A 115 -15.98 -21.26 -7.21
C GLU A 115 -16.24 -21.93 -8.56
N GLY A 116 -16.16 -23.28 -8.59
CA GLY A 116 -16.25 -24.07 -9.83
C GLY A 116 -15.20 -23.64 -10.85
N ASP A 117 -15.67 -23.28 -12.03
CA ASP A 117 -14.82 -22.83 -13.16
C ASP A 117 -14.50 -21.32 -13.11
N PHE A 118 -14.83 -20.66 -12.02
CA PHE A 118 -14.64 -19.23 -11.83
C PHE A 118 -13.63 -18.93 -10.74
N ALA A 119 -12.83 -17.89 -10.96
CA ALA A 119 -11.98 -17.26 -9.94
C ALA A 119 -12.66 -15.99 -9.41
N LYS A 120 -12.67 -15.82 -8.10
CA LYS A 120 -13.13 -14.60 -7.45
C LYS A 120 -12.00 -13.60 -7.40
N ILE A 121 -12.19 -12.44 -8.02
CA ILE A 121 -11.18 -11.41 -8.24
C ILE A 121 -11.54 -10.16 -7.46
N SER A 122 -10.53 -9.56 -6.82
CA SER A 122 -10.58 -8.20 -6.32
C SER A 122 -9.90 -7.27 -7.32
N VAL A 123 -10.63 -6.28 -7.82
CA VAL A 123 -10.08 -5.31 -8.79
C VAL A 123 -9.48 -4.11 -8.06
N ASP A 124 -10.26 -3.54 -7.16
CA ASP A 124 -9.87 -2.47 -6.25
C ASP A 124 -10.46 -2.80 -4.88
N ASN A 125 -10.20 -1.98 -3.88
CA ASN A 125 -10.66 -2.22 -2.52
C ASN A 125 -12.20 -2.43 -2.41
N ASP A 126 -12.96 -1.97 -3.39
CA ASP A 126 -14.43 -1.97 -3.36
C ASP A 126 -15.10 -2.84 -4.44
N LEU A 127 -14.37 -3.30 -5.47
CA LEU A 127 -14.95 -4.06 -6.58
C LEU A 127 -14.48 -5.50 -6.57
N VAL A 128 -15.40 -6.42 -6.30
CA VAL A 128 -15.17 -7.86 -6.29
C VAL A 128 -16.16 -8.54 -7.23
N GLY A 129 -15.69 -9.54 -7.97
CA GLY A 129 -16.52 -10.31 -8.87
C GLY A 129 -15.86 -11.61 -9.32
N TYR A 130 -16.44 -12.25 -10.31
CA TYR A 130 -16.02 -13.56 -10.82
C TYR A 130 -15.60 -13.48 -12.28
N VAL A 131 -14.50 -14.17 -12.61
CA VAL A 131 -14.01 -14.36 -13.98
C VAL A 131 -13.88 -15.84 -14.31
N TYR A 132 -14.09 -16.19 -15.58
CA TYR A 132 -13.98 -17.56 -16.05
C TYR A 132 -12.50 -17.95 -16.18
N LYS A 133 -12.08 -19.07 -15.55
CA LYS A 133 -10.68 -19.48 -15.40
C LYS A 133 -9.95 -19.73 -16.71
N ASP A 134 -10.62 -20.16 -17.76
CA ASP A 134 -10.01 -20.46 -19.07
C ASP A 134 -9.36 -19.23 -19.73
N TYR A 135 -9.71 -18.04 -19.28
CA TYR A 135 -9.17 -16.77 -19.81
C TYR A 135 -8.19 -16.08 -18.90
N ILE A 136 -7.72 -16.78 -17.87
CA ILE A 136 -6.70 -16.27 -16.96
C ILE A 136 -5.55 -17.26 -16.79
N THR A 137 -4.38 -16.73 -16.51
CA THR A 137 -3.27 -17.47 -15.89
C THR A 137 -3.05 -16.94 -14.50
N THR A 138 -2.77 -17.84 -13.56
CA THR A 138 -2.53 -17.46 -12.17
C THR A 138 -1.05 -17.59 -11.82
N GLN A 139 -0.56 -16.65 -11.02
CA GLN A 139 0.79 -16.61 -10.48
C GLN A 139 0.68 -16.39 -8.97
N VAL A 140 1.53 -17.06 -8.20
CA VAL A 140 1.59 -16.85 -6.74
C VAL A 140 2.83 -16.04 -6.43
N ASP A 141 2.60 -14.87 -5.86
CA ASP A 141 3.65 -13.98 -5.40
C ASP A 141 3.86 -14.08 -3.90
N PHE A 142 5.10 -13.93 -3.50
CA PHE A 142 5.53 -13.96 -2.11
C PHE A 142 6.24 -12.67 -1.73
N LYS A 143 6.11 -12.27 -0.48
CA LYS A 143 6.98 -11.23 0.08
C LYS A 143 8.45 -11.65 -0.08
N GLN A 144 9.27 -10.70 -0.42
CA GLN A 144 10.70 -10.89 -0.67
C GLN A 144 11.54 -10.03 0.28
N ALA A 145 12.83 -10.29 0.33
CA ALA A 145 13.76 -9.45 1.06
C ALA A 145 13.81 -8.03 0.45
N VAL A 146 14.08 -7.06 1.28
CA VAL A 146 14.23 -5.65 0.89
C VAL A 146 15.71 -5.31 0.90
N SER A 147 16.24 -4.80 -0.21
CA SER A 147 17.62 -4.36 -0.28
C SER A 147 17.84 -3.05 0.51
N VAL A 148 19.09 -2.77 0.85
CA VAL A 148 19.43 -1.50 1.50
C VAL A 148 19.02 -0.29 0.65
N ALA A 149 19.17 -0.40 -0.67
CA ALA A 149 18.78 0.68 -1.59
C ALA A 149 17.26 0.89 -1.62
N GLU A 150 16.46 -0.18 -1.70
CA GLU A 150 15.01 -0.13 -1.65
C GLU A 150 14.50 0.43 -0.31
N GLU A 151 15.12 0.03 0.81
CA GLU A 151 14.78 0.57 2.13
C GLU A 151 15.06 2.09 2.21
N GLN A 152 16.17 2.54 1.63
CA GLN A 152 16.49 3.98 1.58
C GLN A 152 15.51 4.76 0.70
N GLN A 153 15.11 4.20 -0.44
CA GLN A 153 14.11 4.81 -1.31
C GLN A 153 12.74 4.92 -0.63
N GLN A 154 12.28 3.85 0.01
CA GLN A 154 11.02 3.84 0.74
C GLN A 154 11.00 4.89 1.87
N LYS A 155 12.09 5.01 2.62
CA LYS A 155 12.22 6.02 3.67
C LYS A 155 12.22 7.45 3.12
N ALA A 156 12.92 7.68 2.01
CA ALA A 156 12.95 8.99 1.37
C ALA A 156 11.57 9.40 0.81
N GLU A 157 10.84 8.45 0.25
CA GLU A 157 9.48 8.66 -0.25
C GLU A 157 8.48 8.91 0.89
N GLU A 158 8.57 8.14 1.99
CA GLU A 158 7.75 8.36 3.18
C GLU A 158 8.01 9.74 3.81
N GLU A 159 9.27 10.16 3.88
CA GLU A 159 9.65 11.47 4.40
C GLU A 159 9.13 12.61 3.52
N LYS A 160 9.20 12.44 2.19
CA LYS A 160 8.63 13.38 1.23
C LYS A 160 7.12 13.52 1.38
N LEU A 161 6.40 12.41 1.49
CA LEU A 161 4.95 12.40 1.71
C LEU A 161 4.58 13.09 3.04
N LYS A 162 5.35 12.87 4.10
CA LYS A 162 5.14 13.56 5.39
C LYS A 162 5.36 15.07 5.26
N GLN A 163 6.38 15.50 4.51
CA GLN A 163 6.64 16.92 4.28
C GLN A 163 5.52 17.56 3.46
N GLU A 164 5.04 16.90 2.40
CA GLU A 164 3.93 17.37 1.58
C GLU A 164 2.62 17.46 2.40
N ALA A 165 2.33 16.46 3.25
CA ALA A 165 1.18 16.46 4.13
C ALA A 165 1.23 17.61 5.15
N ASN A 166 2.39 17.85 5.77
CA ASN A 166 2.58 18.95 6.71
C ASN A 166 2.44 20.30 6.03
N ALA A 167 3.00 20.49 4.85
CA ALA A 167 2.84 21.74 4.08
C ALA A 167 1.38 21.99 3.68
N ALA A 168 0.62 20.94 3.35
CA ALA A 168 -0.81 21.07 3.07
C ALA A 168 -1.62 21.47 4.31
N ILE A 169 -1.28 20.93 5.50
CA ILE A 169 -1.91 21.30 6.77
C ILE A 169 -1.63 22.76 7.11
N GLU A 170 -0.38 23.20 7.02
CA GLU A 170 0.01 24.60 7.27
C GLU A 170 -0.72 25.57 6.31
N ASN A 171 -0.87 25.18 5.04
CA ASN A 171 -1.59 25.99 4.06
C ASN A 171 -3.08 26.13 4.41
N LEU A 172 -3.72 25.03 4.86
CA LEU A 172 -5.11 25.02 5.31
C LEU A 172 -5.30 25.89 6.56
N GLU A 173 -4.37 25.85 7.50
CA GLU A 173 -4.41 26.69 8.70
C GLU A 173 -4.27 28.18 8.36
N GLN A 174 -3.37 28.52 7.43
CA GLN A 174 -3.23 29.89 6.96
C GLN A 174 -4.48 30.41 6.25
N VAL A 175 -5.10 29.59 5.40
CA VAL A 175 -6.36 29.92 4.71
C VAL A 175 -7.49 30.13 5.72
N LYS A 176 -7.62 29.26 6.72
CA LYS A 176 -8.61 29.41 7.80
C LYS A 176 -8.39 30.70 8.58
N LYS A 177 -7.16 30.98 8.98
CA LYS A 177 -6.81 32.19 9.74
C LYS A 177 -7.13 33.45 8.95
N LYS A 178 -6.85 33.45 7.64
CA LYS A 178 -7.16 34.56 6.76
C LYS A 178 -8.67 34.77 6.58
N ALA A 179 -9.44 33.70 6.46
CA ALA A 179 -10.90 33.74 6.38
C ALA A 179 -11.54 34.25 7.68
N GLU A 180 -11.00 33.88 8.84
CA GLU A 180 -11.45 34.37 10.15
C GLU A 180 -11.12 35.85 10.34
N GLU A 181 -9.94 36.32 9.89
CA GLU A 181 -9.58 37.77 9.94
C GLU A 181 -10.46 38.57 9.00
N GLU A 182 -10.76 38.10 7.78
CA GLU A 182 -11.67 38.79 6.85
C GLU A 182 -13.11 38.84 7.40
N SER A 183 -13.60 37.79 8.01
CA SER A 183 -14.92 37.74 8.63
C SER A 183 -15.02 38.74 9.78
N ARG A 184 -13.99 38.81 10.62
CA ARG A 184 -13.92 39.76 11.78
C ARG A 184 -13.80 41.21 11.33
N ALA A 185 -13.08 41.46 10.22
CA ALA A 185 -13.00 42.80 9.64
C ALA A 185 -14.32 43.26 9.01
N ALA A 186 -15.10 42.33 8.43
CA ALA A 186 -16.42 42.60 7.90
C ALA A 186 -17.44 42.92 8.99
N GLU A 187 -17.42 42.21 10.12
CA GLU A 187 -18.27 42.48 11.29
C GLU A 187 -17.99 43.85 11.93
N THR A 188 -16.69 44.21 12.07
CA THR A 188 -16.31 45.54 12.61
C THR A 188 -16.74 46.70 11.70
N THR A 189 -16.73 46.48 10.39
CA THR A 189 -17.17 47.49 9.41
C THR A 189 -18.69 47.63 9.36
N ALA A 190 -19.43 46.57 9.63
CA ALA A 190 -20.90 46.60 9.74
C ALA A 190 -21.36 47.31 11.04
N ALA A 191 -20.70 47.02 12.15
CA ALA A 191 -20.97 47.69 13.44
C ALA A 191 -20.67 49.19 13.41
N ALA A 192 -19.63 49.64 12.69
CA ALA A 192 -19.30 51.05 12.53
C ALA A 192 -20.32 51.81 11.66
N LYS A 193 -21.03 51.15 10.75
CA LYS A 193 -22.08 51.76 9.92
C LYS A 193 -23.40 51.92 10.65
N GLU A 194 -23.68 51.13 11.67
CA GLU A 194 -24.92 51.19 12.45
C GLU A 194 -24.90 52.31 13.49
N THR A 195 -23.70 52.72 13.94
CA THR A 195 -23.54 53.81 14.94
C THR A 195 -23.58 55.23 14.35
N THR A 196 -23.64 55.42 13.03
CA THR A 196 -23.67 56.76 12.39
C THR A 196 -25.07 57.24 11.98
N LYS A 197 -26.13 56.49 12.32
CA LYS A 197 -27.52 56.94 12.08
C LYS A 197 -28.13 57.52 13.35
N ALA A 198 -27.77 58.76 13.68
CA ALA A 198 -28.46 59.53 14.72
C ALA A 198 -29.86 59.95 14.24
N PRO A 199 -30.88 59.97 15.11
CA PRO A 199 -32.21 60.40 14.74
C PRO A 199 -32.31 61.92 14.64
N GLU A 200 -32.71 62.42 13.49
CA GLU A 200 -33.18 63.82 13.37
C GLU A 200 -34.51 63.97 14.11
N THR A 201 -34.47 64.63 15.24
CA THR A 201 -35.67 65.12 15.88
C THR A 201 -36.09 66.44 15.22
N SER A 202 -37.12 66.42 14.38
CA SER A 202 -37.81 67.63 13.96
C SER A 202 -38.72 68.13 15.07
N TYR A 203 -38.37 69.26 15.70
CA TYR A 203 -39.21 70.03 16.59
C TYR A 203 -39.98 71.00 15.72
N SER A 204 -41.30 70.84 15.61
CA SER A 204 -42.21 71.82 15.03
C SER A 204 -43.00 72.42 16.19
N GLY A 205 -42.60 73.64 16.58
CA GLY A 205 -43.36 74.46 17.46
C GLY A 205 -44.36 75.33 16.66
N THR A 206 -45.61 75.28 17.04
CA THR A 206 -46.59 76.26 16.61
C THR A 206 -47.11 77.00 17.86
N ILE A 207 -46.98 78.35 17.81
CA ILE A 207 -47.52 79.27 18.77
C ILE A 207 -48.89 79.68 18.27
N GLU A 208 -49.88 79.62 19.14
CA GLU A 208 -50.85 80.60 19.56
C GLU A 208 -51.67 80.05 20.72
#